data_8f32db04dd06b11b65dc1e7266606b6f
#
_entry.id   8f32db04dd06b11b65dc1e7266606b6f
#
_cell.length_a   1.000
_cell.length_b   1.000
_cell.length_c   1.000
_cell.angle_alpha   90.00
_cell.angle_beta   90.00
_cell.angle_gamma   90.00
#
_symmetry.space_group_name_H-M   'P 1'
#
loop_
_entity.id
_entity.type
_entity.pdbx_description
1 polymer ?
#
loop_
_entity_poly.entity_id
_entity_poly.type
_entity_poly.pdbx_seq_one_letter_code
_entity_poly.pdbx_strand_id
1 'polypeptide(L)'
;CVWDRFDELRRSILDSIRRTAKGAGAIAMPFPVQAINDDPVLERSLTLRWTAHEFLPASPLRPARRMEPGKLRVGFLSPDFHSHPVGRLVVGLIERLDRTRYEVCAFSTEKEVDDAIQPRIRRACDRFRSFPVVDAREVAEAIRADRIDVLIDLTGHTAGANLSTLSLRPAPVQINYLGYTGTLGSPAVDWIVADPYCIPPDLVDAYVERPLYLEPCYMPRCGDHADDDVSISRSDYGLPEHALVYAVMS
;
A
#
# COMPACT_ATOMS: atom_id res chain seq x y z
N CYS A 1 10.36 -19.66 16.09
CA CYS A 1 11.33 -19.28 15.03
C CYS A 1 12.48 -20.25 15.08
N VAL A 2 12.79 -20.92 13.97
CA VAL A 2 13.91 -21.85 13.83
C VAL A 2 15.07 -21.09 13.18
N TRP A 3 15.77 -20.28 13.96
CA TRP A 3 16.86 -19.44 13.46
C TRP A 3 18.09 -20.25 13.06
N ASP A 4 18.30 -21.41 13.70
CA ASP A 4 19.47 -22.29 13.45
C ASP A 4 19.56 -22.78 12.01
N ARG A 5 18.43 -22.83 11.27
CA ARG A 5 18.36 -23.25 9.88
C ARG A 5 17.88 -22.15 8.93
N PHE A 6 17.85 -20.89 9.40
CA PHE A 6 17.30 -19.79 8.61
C PHE A 6 17.99 -19.65 7.25
N ASP A 7 19.32 -19.62 7.21
CA ASP A 7 20.07 -19.44 5.96
C ASP A 7 19.91 -20.60 4.98
N GLU A 8 19.78 -21.83 5.49
CA GLU A 8 19.52 -23.02 4.68
C GLU A 8 18.14 -22.95 4.06
N LEU A 9 17.12 -22.66 4.87
CA LEU A 9 15.72 -22.55 4.43
C LEU A 9 15.56 -21.38 3.47
N ARG A 10 16.12 -20.21 3.78
CA ARG A 10 16.13 -19.03 2.91
C ARG A 10 16.69 -19.37 1.53
N ARG A 11 17.87 -19.99 1.47
CA ARG A 11 18.48 -20.41 0.21
C ARG A 11 17.60 -21.38 -0.56
N SER A 12 17.07 -22.40 0.11
CA SER A 12 16.20 -23.40 -0.50
C SER A 12 14.94 -22.77 -1.13
N ILE A 13 14.31 -21.83 -0.40
CA ILE A 13 13.13 -21.11 -0.88
C ILE A 13 13.49 -20.25 -2.09
N LEU A 14 14.55 -19.43 -2.00
CA LEU A 14 14.96 -18.54 -3.08
C LEU A 14 15.40 -19.33 -4.33
N ASP A 15 16.07 -20.48 -4.19
CA ASP A 15 16.41 -21.34 -5.31
C ASP A 15 15.16 -21.99 -5.92
N SER A 16 14.16 -22.32 -5.12
CA SER A 16 12.86 -22.77 -5.64
C SER A 16 12.19 -21.67 -6.45
N ILE A 17 12.16 -20.44 -5.94
CA ILE A 17 11.61 -19.28 -6.63
C ILE A 17 12.36 -19.00 -7.94
N ARG A 18 13.70 -19.06 -7.95
CA ARG A 18 14.52 -18.90 -9.16
C ARG A 18 14.23 -19.96 -10.23
N ARG A 19 14.01 -21.20 -9.81
CA ARG A 19 13.59 -22.27 -10.74
C ARG A 19 12.22 -22.02 -11.32
N THR A 20 11.26 -21.62 -10.50
CA THR A 20 9.90 -21.31 -10.96
C THR A 20 9.87 -20.02 -11.78
N ALA A 21 10.75 -19.06 -11.52
CA ALA A 21 10.91 -17.85 -12.35
C ALA A 21 11.27 -18.19 -13.81
N LYS A 22 11.79 -19.39 -14.09
CA LYS A 22 12.11 -19.86 -15.45
C LYS A 22 10.98 -20.65 -16.13
N GLY A 23 9.77 -20.71 -15.56
CA GLY A 23 8.59 -21.18 -16.28
C GLY A 23 7.89 -22.44 -15.73
N ALA A 24 8.39 -23.11 -14.69
CA ALA A 24 7.76 -24.31 -14.14
C ALA A 24 7.52 -24.21 -12.64
N GLY A 25 6.29 -24.48 -12.19
CA GLY A 25 5.93 -24.64 -10.78
C GLY A 25 5.06 -23.51 -10.19
N ALA A 26 4.72 -23.62 -8.91
CA ALA A 26 3.92 -22.67 -8.18
C ALA A 26 4.61 -21.30 -8.09
N ILE A 27 3.84 -20.23 -8.25
CA ILE A 27 4.32 -18.86 -8.15
C ILE A 27 4.16 -18.40 -6.69
N ALA A 28 5.25 -17.94 -6.10
CA ALA A 28 5.20 -17.43 -4.73
C ALA A 28 4.59 -16.01 -4.69
N MET A 29 3.83 -15.73 -3.64
CA MET A 29 3.30 -14.40 -3.37
C MET A 29 4.46 -13.42 -3.09
N PRO A 30 4.47 -12.20 -3.67
CA PRO A 30 5.59 -11.26 -3.52
C PRO A 30 5.85 -10.83 -2.08
N PHE A 31 4.82 -10.46 -1.32
CA PHE A 31 4.96 -9.86 0.00
C PHE A 31 5.78 -10.70 1.00
N PRO A 32 5.52 -11.99 1.22
CA PRO A 32 6.36 -12.80 2.11
C PRO A 32 7.81 -12.96 1.62
N VAL A 33 8.03 -12.89 0.31
CA VAL A 33 9.36 -13.06 -0.28
C VAL A 33 10.25 -11.85 0.00
N GLN A 34 9.70 -10.64 0.09
CA GLN A 34 10.45 -9.44 0.45
C GLN A 34 11.19 -9.57 1.79
N ALA A 35 10.62 -10.29 2.76
CA ALA A 35 11.25 -10.49 4.06
C ALA A 35 12.54 -11.33 4.02
N ILE A 36 12.77 -12.08 2.94
CA ILE A 36 13.89 -13.02 2.82
C ILE A 36 14.75 -12.80 1.57
N ASN A 37 14.32 -11.91 0.67
CA ASN A 37 15.00 -11.63 -0.59
C ASN A 37 15.64 -10.24 -0.58
N ASP A 38 16.89 -10.18 -1.03
CA ASP A 38 17.68 -8.95 -1.20
C ASP A 38 18.06 -8.70 -2.69
N ASP A 39 17.50 -9.51 -3.61
CA ASP A 39 17.74 -9.40 -5.03
C ASP A 39 16.55 -8.70 -5.72
N PRO A 40 16.67 -7.40 -6.08
CA PRO A 40 15.57 -6.63 -6.68
C PRO A 40 15.18 -7.13 -8.07
N VAL A 41 16.09 -7.78 -8.81
CA VAL A 41 15.80 -8.36 -10.13
C VAL A 41 14.92 -9.60 -9.98
N LEU A 42 15.22 -10.43 -8.98
CA LEU A 42 14.39 -11.60 -8.66
C LEU A 42 13.01 -11.16 -8.18
N GLU A 43 12.94 -10.15 -7.32
CA GLU A 43 11.66 -9.61 -6.82
C GLU A 43 10.80 -9.09 -7.96
N ARG A 44 11.35 -8.26 -8.84
CA ARG A 44 10.64 -7.76 -10.02
C ARG A 44 10.13 -8.89 -10.91
N SER A 45 10.98 -9.88 -11.19
CA SER A 45 10.61 -11.02 -12.01
C SER A 45 9.48 -11.87 -11.41
N LEU A 46 9.57 -12.10 -10.11
CA LEU A 46 8.53 -12.80 -9.33
C LEU A 46 7.21 -12.05 -9.38
N THR A 47 7.24 -10.75 -9.08
CA THR A 47 6.04 -9.91 -9.00
C THR A 47 5.34 -9.80 -10.35
N LEU A 48 6.10 -9.61 -11.44
CA LEU A 48 5.53 -9.59 -12.80
C LEU A 48 4.77 -10.90 -13.11
N ARG A 49 5.32 -12.02 -12.74
CA ARG A 49 4.69 -13.34 -12.97
C ARG A 49 3.48 -13.55 -12.07
N TRP A 50 3.59 -13.18 -10.79
CA TRP A 50 2.49 -13.26 -9.85
C TRP A 50 1.31 -12.42 -10.34
N THR A 51 1.56 -11.17 -10.70
CA THR A 51 0.53 -10.25 -11.17
C THR A 51 -0.11 -10.74 -12.48
N ALA A 52 0.68 -11.25 -13.40
CA ALA A 52 0.15 -11.82 -14.65
C ALA A 52 -0.68 -13.11 -14.44
N HIS A 53 -0.42 -13.86 -13.38
CA HIS A 53 -1.15 -15.08 -13.06
C HIS A 53 -2.45 -14.80 -12.29
N GLU A 54 -2.36 -13.98 -11.23
CA GLU A 54 -3.47 -13.72 -10.31
C GLU A 54 -4.43 -12.65 -10.81
N PHE A 55 -3.89 -11.66 -11.50
CA PHE A 55 -4.65 -10.50 -11.94
C PHE A 55 -4.64 -10.42 -13.46
N LEU A 56 -5.35 -11.34 -14.10
CA LEU A 56 -5.49 -11.36 -15.56
C LEU A 56 -5.90 -9.96 -16.06
N PRO A 57 -5.32 -9.52 -17.20
CA PRO A 57 -5.68 -8.24 -17.77
C PRO A 57 -7.16 -8.26 -18.13
N ALA A 58 -7.98 -7.72 -17.25
CA ALA A 58 -9.36 -7.42 -17.57
C ALA A 58 -9.34 -6.37 -18.70
N SER A 59 -10.26 -6.46 -19.63
CA SER A 59 -10.42 -5.38 -20.62
C SER A 59 -10.65 -4.08 -19.86
N PRO A 60 -9.75 -3.08 -19.98
CA PRO A 60 -9.88 -1.83 -19.28
C PRO A 60 -11.29 -1.25 -19.53
N LEU A 61 -11.83 -0.61 -18.51
CA LEU A 61 -12.99 0.24 -18.72
C LEU A 61 -12.60 1.30 -19.76
N ARG A 62 -13.59 1.83 -20.49
CA ARG A 62 -13.31 2.92 -21.45
C ARG A 62 -12.41 3.94 -20.77
N PRO A 63 -11.42 4.54 -21.46
CA PRO A 63 -10.50 5.49 -20.86
C PRO A 63 -11.25 6.45 -19.94
N ALA A 64 -10.75 6.60 -18.71
CA ALA A 64 -11.30 7.57 -17.78
C ALA A 64 -11.24 8.95 -18.46
N ARG A 65 -12.27 9.76 -18.21
CA ARG A 65 -12.40 11.08 -18.82
C ARG A 65 -11.17 11.93 -18.44
N ARG A 66 -10.71 12.80 -19.33
CA ARG A 66 -9.70 13.82 -19.01
C ARG A 66 -10.09 14.59 -17.75
N MET A 67 -9.12 14.93 -16.91
CA MET A 67 -9.29 15.81 -15.76
C MET A 67 -10.02 17.07 -16.19
N GLU A 68 -11.09 17.42 -15.49
CA GLU A 68 -11.87 18.63 -15.74
C GLU A 68 -11.32 19.78 -14.87
N PRO A 69 -11.41 21.04 -15.31
CA PRO A 69 -11.08 22.17 -14.45
C PRO A 69 -11.90 22.14 -13.16
N GLY A 70 -11.24 22.40 -12.05
CA GLY A 70 -11.87 22.41 -10.71
C GLY A 70 -11.00 21.78 -9.67
N LYS A 71 -11.63 21.29 -8.59
CA LYS A 71 -10.92 20.53 -7.56
C LYS A 71 -10.48 19.17 -8.13
N LEU A 72 -9.26 18.77 -7.82
CA LEU A 72 -8.77 17.43 -8.14
C LEU A 72 -9.47 16.40 -7.24
N ARG A 73 -10.08 15.39 -7.85
CA ARG A 73 -10.74 14.30 -7.12
C ARG A 73 -9.75 13.20 -6.84
N VAL A 74 -9.41 13.05 -5.54
CA VAL A 74 -8.46 12.04 -5.06
C VAL A 74 -9.26 10.92 -4.40
N GLY A 75 -9.11 9.71 -4.93
CA GLY A 75 -9.69 8.50 -4.37
C GLY A 75 -8.64 7.69 -3.63
N PHE A 76 -8.93 7.24 -2.42
CA PHE A 76 -8.14 6.27 -1.69
C PHE A 76 -8.86 4.91 -1.71
N LEU A 77 -8.14 3.85 -2.03
CA LEU A 77 -8.66 2.47 -2.13
C LEU A 77 -7.93 1.58 -1.13
N SER A 78 -8.66 0.96 -0.20
CA SER A 78 -8.07 0.06 0.80
C SER A 78 -9.12 -0.78 1.52
N PRO A 79 -8.80 -2.00 1.99
CA PRO A 79 -9.53 -2.68 3.05
C PRO A 79 -9.28 -2.07 4.43
N ASP A 80 -8.17 -1.35 4.63
CA ASP A 80 -7.58 -1.02 5.93
C ASP A 80 -8.04 0.32 6.51
N PHE A 81 -9.21 0.83 6.11
CA PHE A 81 -9.78 2.07 6.68
C PHE A 81 -10.38 1.84 8.07
N HIS A 82 -9.58 1.26 8.97
CA HIS A 82 -9.94 0.94 10.34
C HIS A 82 -8.68 1.01 11.24
N SER A 83 -8.75 0.50 12.48
CA SER A 83 -7.62 0.46 13.42
C SER A 83 -6.52 -0.53 12.97
N HIS A 84 -5.97 -0.27 11.80
CA HIS A 84 -4.86 -0.94 11.14
C HIS A 84 -3.70 0.05 10.98
N PRO A 85 -2.44 -0.37 10.88
CA PRO A 85 -1.30 0.54 10.66
C PRO A 85 -1.51 1.53 9.51
N VAL A 86 -2.00 1.06 8.35
CA VAL A 86 -2.31 1.93 7.20
C VAL A 86 -3.39 2.96 7.54
N GLY A 87 -4.50 2.53 8.15
CA GLY A 87 -5.59 3.42 8.54
C GLY A 87 -5.13 4.50 9.52
N ARG A 88 -4.31 4.11 10.51
CA ARG A 88 -3.75 5.04 11.51
C ARG A 88 -2.80 6.05 10.89
N LEU A 89 -2.02 5.66 9.90
CA LEU A 89 -1.09 6.55 9.21
C LEU A 89 -1.80 7.48 8.23
N VAL A 90 -2.76 6.95 7.45
CA VAL A 90 -3.40 7.74 6.39
C VAL A 90 -4.47 8.71 6.89
N VAL A 91 -5.09 8.47 8.05
CA VAL A 91 -6.16 9.33 8.57
C VAL A 91 -5.71 10.78 8.73
N GLY A 92 -4.55 11.01 9.33
CA GLY A 92 -4.01 12.35 9.51
C GLY A 92 -3.63 13.04 8.19
N LEU A 93 -3.23 12.28 7.17
CA LEU A 93 -3.01 12.80 5.81
C LEU A 93 -4.33 13.26 5.20
N ILE A 94 -5.37 12.42 5.25
CA ILE A 94 -6.70 12.73 4.69
C ILE A 94 -7.29 13.96 5.38
N GLU A 95 -7.20 14.08 6.70
CA GLU A 95 -7.71 15.21 7.46
C GLU A 95 -7.04 16.54 7.06
N ARG A 96 -5.76 16.51 6.65
CA ARG A 96 -4.97 17.71 6.31
C ARG A 96 -4.99 18.11 4.84
N LEU A 97 -5.61 17.33 3.98
CA LEU A 97 -5.72 17.69 2.56
C LEU A 97 -6.53 18.97 2.39
N ASP A 98 -6.02 19.93 1.63
CA ASP A 98 -6.65 21.21 1.35
C ASP A 98 -7.94 21.04 0.54
N ARG A 99 -9.09 21.19 1.20
CA ARG A 99 -10.42 21.04 0.58
C ARG A 99 -10.78 22.15 -0.41
N THR A 100 -10.00 23.19 -0.52
CA THR A 100 -10.16 24.19 -1.59
C THR A 100 -9.64 23.67 -2.93
N ARG A 101 -8.68 22.75 -2.88
CA ARG A 101 -8.01 22.15 -4.05
C ARG A 101 -8.45 20.73 -4.34
N TYR A 102 -8.81 19.95 -3.32
CA TYR A 102 -9.07 18.52 -3.42
C TYR A 102 -10.49 18.16 -2.97
N GLU A 103 -11.16 17.29 -3.72
CA GLU A 103 -12.31 16.51 -3.28
C GLU A 103 -11.80 15.10 -2.96
N VAL A 104 -12.06 14.61 -1.75
CA VAL A 104 -11.46 13.37 -1.24
C VAL A 104 -12.51 12.30 -1.08
N CYS A 105 -12.29 11.17 -1.75
CA CYS A 105 -13.15 10.00 -1.71
C CYS A 105 -12.40 8.79 -1.15
N ALA A 106 -13.07 7.99 -0.32
CA ALA A 106 -12.54 6.71 0.13
C ALA A 106 -13.42 5.56 -0.37
N PHE A 107 -12.77 4.50 -0.84
CA PHE A 107 -13.38 3.25 -1.31
C PHE A 107 -12.86 2.12 -0.43
N SER A 108 -13.67 1.71 0.55
CA SER A 108 -13.34 0.65 1.49
C SER A 108 -13.76 -0.70 0.91
N THR A 109 -12.81 -1.63 0.80
CA THR A 109 -13.05 -3.01 0.34
C THR A 109 -13.13 -4.00 1.51
N GLU A 110 -13.45 -3.52 2.70
CA GLU A 110 -13.68 -4.32 3.90
C GLU A 110 -15.06 -3.98 4.49
N LYS A 111 -15.56 -4.89 5.32
CA LYS A 111 -16.76 -4.66 6.11
C LYS A 111 -16.58 -3.49 7.07
N GLU A 112 -17.69 -2.90 7.48
CA GLU A 112 -17.65 -1.89 8.53
C GLU A 112 -17.11 -2.48 9.83
N VAL A 113 -16.18 -1.76 10.45
CA VAL A 113 -15.54 -2.13 11.71
C VAL A 113 -15.89 -1.05 12.72
N ASP A 114 -16.33 -1.51 13.92
CA ASP A 114 -16.60 -0.60 15.03
C ASP A 114 -15.29 -0.29 15.77
N ASP A 115 -14.62 0.77 15.36
CA ASP A 115 -13.36 1.24 15.96
C ASP A 115 -13.26 2.78 15.94
N ALA A 116 -12.15 3.31 16.48
CA ALA A 116 -11.95 4.76 16.58
C ALA A 116 -11.47 5.40 15.26
N ILE A 117 -10.90 4.65 14.34
CA ILE A 117 -10.23 5.16 13.13
C ILE A 117 -11.20 5.30 11.96
N GLN A 118 -12.04 4.27 11.70
CA GLN A 118 -12.96 4.30 10.57
C GLN A 118 -13.91 5.50 10.59
N PRO A 119 -14.54 5.88 11.73
CA PRO A 119 -15.38 7.07 11.80
C PRO A 119 -14.61 8.37 11.54
N ARG A 120 -13.31 8.46 11.91
CA ARG A 120 -12.47 9.63 11.60
C ARG A 120 -12.24 9.74 10.10
N ILE A 121 -11.82 8.65 9.44
CA ILE A 121 -11.61 8.63 7.99
C ILE A 121 -12.90 8.99 7.26
N ARG A 122 -14.02 8.40 7.69
CA ARG A 122 -15.34 8.67 7.09
C ARG A 122 -15.73 10.14 7.19
N ARG A 123 -15.50 10.80 8.33
CA ARG A 123 -15.75 12.25 8.51
C ARG A 123 -14.78 13.12 7.72
N ALA A 124 -13.55 12.65 7.55
CA ALA A 124 -12.52 13.38 6.84
C ALA A 124 -12.69 13.33 5.30
N CYS A 125 -13.48 12.43 4.76
CA CYS A 125 -13.72 12.33 3.33
C CYS A 125 -14.99 13.10 2.92
N ASP A 126 -14.99 13.69 1.71
CA ASP A 126 -16.19 14.24 1.08
C ASP A 126 -17.16 13.11 0.70
N ARG A 127 -16.60 11.93 0.41
CA ARG A 127 -17.36 10.73 0.07
C ARG A 127 -16.68 9.48 0.61
N PHE A 128 -17.46 8.58 1.23
CA PHE A 128 -16.98 7.27 1.70
C PHE A 128 -17.91 6.18 1.17
N ARG A 129 -17.35 5.22 0.44
CA ARG A 129 -18.09 4.06 -0.08
C ARG A 129 -17.52 2.78 0.52
N SER A 130 -18.38 1.84 0.90
CA SER A 130 -18.01 0.52 1.41
C SER A 130 -18.48 -0.58 0.47
N PHE A 131 -17.63 -1.56 0.25
CA PHE A 131 -17.85 -2.74 -0.57
C PHE A 131 -17.52 -3.98 0.27
N PRO A 132 -18.44 -4.42 1.14
CA PRO A 132 -18.20 -5.55 2.06
C PRO A 132 -18.07 -6.90 1.35
N VAL A 133 -18.58 -6.98 0.12
CA VAL A 133 -18.34 -8.08 -0.82
C VAL A 133 -17.64 -7.47 -2.02
N VAL A 134 -16.38 -7.85 -2.20
CA VAL A 134 -15.52 -7.20 -3.21
C VAL A 134 -15.79 -7.82 -4.58
N ASP A 135 -16.49 -7.07 -5.43
CA ASP A 135 -16.50 -7.26 -6.87
C ASP A 135 -15.62 -6.18 -7.50
N ALA A 136 -14.53 -6.58 -8.13
CA ALA A 136 -13.55 -5.65 -8.69
C ALA A 136 -14.16 -4.71 -9.75
N ARG A 137 -15.14 -5.18 -10.52
CA ARG A 137 -15.82 -4.38 -11.53
C ARG A 137 -16.77 -3.37 -10.89
N GLU A 138 -17.53 -3.78 -9.87
CA GLU A 138 -18.42 -2.88 -9.13
C GLU A 138 -17.63 -1.74 -8.49
N VAL A 139 -16.53 -2.06 -7.82
CA VAL A 139 -15.62 -1.06 -7.21
C VAL A 139 -15.07 -0.10 -8.28
N ALA A 140 -14.58 -0.64 -9.40
CA ALA A 140 -14.02 0.16 -10.48
C ALA A 140 -15.08 1.07 -11.14
N GLU A 141 -16.30 0.59 -11.32
CA GLU A 141 -17.40 1.40 -11.86
C GLU A 141 -17.83 2.51 -10.89
N ALA A 142 -17.82 2.25 -9.59
CA ALA A 142 -18.10 3.27 -8.57
C ALA A 142 -17.00 4.36 -8.55
N ILE A 143 -15.73 4.00 -8.61
CA ILE A 143 -14.60 4.93 -8.71
C ILE A 143 -14.74 5.82 -9.95
N ARG A 144 -15.10 5.20 -11.07
CA ARG A 144 -15.32 5.90 -12.34
C ARG A 144 -16.55 6.82 -12.31
N ALA A 145 -17.66 6.38 -11.68
CA ALA A 145 -18.87 7.17 -11.52
C ALA A 145 -18.63 8.43 -10.68
N ASP A 146 -17.76 8.32 -9.67
CA ASP A 146 -17.31 9.44 -8.84
C ASP A 146 -16.27 10.33 -9.56
N ARG A 147 -15.86 9.96 -10.79
CA ARG A 147 -14.94 10.73 -11.65
C ARG A 147 -13.61 11.00 -10.95
N ILE A 148 -13.05 9.99 -10.29
CA ILE A 148 -11.76 10.10 -9.62
C ILE A 148 -10.66 10.42 -10.65
N ASP A 149 -9.89 11.47 -10.40
CA ASP A 149 -8.77 11.89 -11.25
C ASP A 149 -7.48 11.14 -10.88
N VAL A 150 -7.24 10.97 -9.59
CA VAL A 150 -6.08 10.25 -9.04
C VAL A 150 -6.57 9.22 -8.05
N LEU A 151 -6.31 7.95 -8.32
CA LEU A 151 -6.61 6.84 -7.41
C LEU A 151 -5.33 6.39 -6.71
N ILE A 152 -5.37 6.35 -5.40
CA ILE A 152 -4.25 5.91 -4.56
C ILE A 152 -4.64 4.59 -3.91
N ASP A 153 -3.95 3.51 -4.31
CA ASP A 153 -4.06 2.21 -3.67
C ASP A 153 -3.14 2.17 -2.44
N LEU A 154 -3.70 1.79 -1.30
CA LEU A 154 -2.98 1.73 -0.03
C LEU A 154 -2.61 0.30 0.39
N THR A 155 -2.84 -0.69 -0.48
CA THR A 155 -2.77 -2.11 -0.13
C THR A 155 -1.63 -2.83 -0.84
N GLY A 156 -1.53 -2.66 -2.15
CA GLY A 156 -0.55 -3.38 -2.97
C GLY A 156 -0.73 -4.91 -2.91
N HIS A 157 0.35 -5.66 -2.71
CA HIS A 157 0.35 -7.12 -2.60
C HIS A 157 0.13 -7.66 -1.17
N THR A 158 -0.40 -6.86 -0.26
CA THR A 158 -0.78 -7.34 1.07
C THR A 158 -2.17 -8.00 1.07
N ALA A 159 -2.66 -8.41 2.24
CA ALA A 159 -4.00 -8.99 2.36
C ALA A 159 -5.08 -8.00 1.88
N GLY A 160 -6.05 -8.50 1.14
CA GLY A 160 -7.10 -7.65 0.56
C GLY A 160 -6.67 -6.84 -0.67
N ALA A 161 -5.64 -7.29 -1.40
CA ALA A 161 -5.12 -6.65 -2.62
C ALA A 161 -6.22 -6.27 -3.63
N ASN A 162 -6.15 -5.05 -4.16
CA ASN A 162 -7.14 -4.48 -5.08
C ASN A 162 -6.68 -4.46 -6.56
N LEU A 163 -5.66 -5.26 -6.91
CA LEU A 163 -5.05 -5.23 -8.25
C LEU A 163 -6.03 -5.55 -9.38
N SER A 164 -7.03 -6.41 -9.13
CA SER A 164 -8.11 -6.66 -10.11
C SER A 164 -8.91 -5.38 -10.43
N THR A 165 -9.21 -4.58 -9.41
CA THR A 165 -9.86 -3.27 -9.58
C THR A 165 -8.96 -2.30 -10.35
N LEU A 166 -7.68 -2.20 -9.97
CA LEU A 166 -6.71 -1.33 -10.64
C LEU A 166 -6.48 -1.72 -12.10
N SER A 167 -6.50 -3.03 -12.41
CA SER A 167 -6.35 -3.54 -13.79
C SER A 167 -7.44 -3.06 -14.74
N LEU A 168 -8.62 -2.72 -14.23
CA LEU A 168 -9.72 -2.11 -15.00
C LEU A 168 -9.49 -0.63 -15.34
N ARG A 169 -8.43 0.00 -14.82
CA ARG A 169 -8.08 1.42 -15.04
C ARG A 169 -9.25 2.37 -14.76
N PRO A 170 -9.88 2.35 -13.57
CA PRO A 170 -11.00 3.21 -13.23
C PRO A 170 -10.67 4.71 -13.16
N ALA A 171 -9.41 5.07 -12.95
CA ALA A 171 -8.94 6.46 -12.89
C ALA A 171 -7.83 6.75 -13.91
N PRO A 172 -7.69 8.00 -14.38
CA PRO A 172 -6.62 8.40 -15.31
C PRO A 172 -5.22 8.19 -14.77
N VAL A 173 -5.02 8.45 -13.46
CA VAL A 173 -3.76 8.26 -12.76
C VAL A 173 -3.97 7.30 -11.61
N GLN A 174 -3.12 6.29 -11.50
CA GLN A 174 -3.16 5.30 -10.43
C GLN A 174 -1.81 5.21 -9.75
N ILE A 175 -1.82 5.24 -8.41
CA ILE A 175 -0.62 5.37 -7.57
C ILE A 175 -0.65 4.27 -6.51
N ASN A 176 0.48 3.57 -6.31
CA ASN A 176 0.71 2.72 -5.14
C ASN A 176 1.31 3.57 -4.01
N TYR A 177 0.77 3.44 -2.80
CA TYR A 177 1.26 4.17 -1.65
C TYR A 177 1.06 3.40 -0.34
N LEU A 178 2.03 3.49 0.52
CA LEU A 178 2.03 3.21 1.95
C LEU A 178 2.02 1.73 2.36
N GLY A 179 1.00 0.93 1.99
CA GLY A 179 0.84 -0.43 2.53
C GLY A 179 1.82 -1.47 1.97
N TYR A 180 2.38 -1.22 0.79
CA TYR A 180 3.33 -2.12 0.13
C TYR A 180 4.38 -1.30 -0.63
N THR A 181 5.64 -1.51 -0.30
CA THR A 181 6.77 -0.72 -0.84
C THR A 181 7.45 -1.36 -2.06
N GLY A 182 7.08 -2.58 -2.43
CA GLY A 182 7.58 -3.24 -3.64
C GLY A 182 6.81 -2.84 -4.91
N THR A 183 7.36 -3.19 -6.06
CA THR A 183 6.63 -3.04 -7.33
C THR A 183 5.36 -3.88 -7.35
N LEU A 184 4.27 -3.36 -7.90
CA LEU A 184 3.05 -4.14 -8.13
C LEU A 184 3.13 -5.02 -9.39
N GLY A 185 4.12 -4.78 -10.25
CA GLY A 185 4.31 -5.53 -11.48
C GLY A 185 3.16 -5.36 -12.48
N SER A 186 2.41 -4.27 -12.40
CA SER A 186 1.22 -4.01 -13.20
C SER A 186 1.37 -2.74 -14.03
N PRO A 187 1.15 -2.78 -15.35
CA PRO A 187 1.14 -1.59 -16.19
C PRO A 187 -0.09 -0.69 -15.92
N ALA A 188 -1.03 -1.16 -15.12
CA ALA A 188 -2.20 -0.38 -14.72
C ALA A 188 -1.89 0.65 -13.63
N VAL A 189 -0.74 0.56 -12.95
CA VAL A 189 -0.32 1.53 -11.93
C VAL A 189 0.83 2.36 -12.48
N ASP A 190 0.68 3.68 -12.42
CA ASP A 190 1.60 4.62 -13.08
C ASP A 190 2.78 4.98 -12.18
N TRP A 191 2.50 5.14 -10.86
CA TRP A 191 3.44 5.70 -9.90
C TRP A 191 3.45 4.93 -8.59
N ILE A 192 4.59 5.00 -7.89
CA ILE A 192 4.73 4.58 -6.50
C ILE A 192 5.26 5.74 -5.66
N VAL A 193 4.60 6.05 -4.55
CA VAL A 193 5.13 7.05 -3.61
C VAL A 193 6.20 6.41 -2.75
N ALA A 194 7.37 7.02 -2.73
CA ALA A 194 8.55 6.53 -2.03
C ALA A 194 9.42 7.69 -1.54
N ASP A 195 10.54 7.37 -0.93
CA ASP A 195 11.68 8.26 -0.71
C ASP A 195 12.97 7.60 -1.21
N PRO A 196 14.08 8.35 -1.31
CA PRO A 196 15.35 7.82 -1.82
C PRO A 196 15.99 6.71 -0.95
N TYR A 197 15.51 6.52 0.27
CA TYR A 197 15.97 5.43 1.15
C TYR A 197 15.18 4.15 0.91
N CYS A 198 13.87 4.30 0.64
CA CYS A 198 12.99 3.18 0.34
C CYS A 198 13.22 2.64 -1.09
N ILE A 199 13.35 3.53 -2.07
CA ILE A 199 13.71 3.20 -3.45
C ILE A 199 14.93 4.05 -3.84
N PRO A 200 16.15 3.54 -3.64
CA PRO A 200 17.35 4.21 -4.10
C PRO A 200 17.33 4.45 -5.62
N PRO A 201 17.88 5.57 -6.11
CA PRO A 201 17.85 5.91 -7.53
C PRO A 201 18.45 4.86 -8.47
N ASP A 202 19.41 4.08 -8.00
CA ASP A 202 20.03 2.97 -8.73
C ASP A 202 19.17 1.70 -8.78
N LEU A 203 18.09 1.62 -8.00
CA LEU A 203 17.14 0.51 -7.99
C LEU A 203 15.82 0.82 -8.71
N VAL A 204 15.66 1.98 -9.31
CA VAL A 204 14.42 2.39 -10.00
C VAL A 204 14.00 1.39 -11.08
N ASP A 205 14.96 0.81 -11.79
CA ASP A 205 14.70 -0.18 -12.86
C ASP A 205 14.14 -1.51 -12.34
N ALA A 206 14.17 -1.74 -11.03
CA ALA A 206 13.51 -2.89 -10.40
C ALA A 206 11.99 -2.68 -10.25
N TYR A 207 11.48 -1.49 -10.48
CA TYR A 207 10.06 -1.16 -10.38
C TYR A 207 9.43 -1.02 -11.77
N VAL A 208 8.14 -1.34 -11.88
CA VAL A 208 7.33 -1.08 -13.08
C VAL A 208 6.78 0.34 -13.02
N GLU A 209 6.39 0.77 -11.84
CA GLU A 209 5.89 2.10 -11.52
C GLU A 209 7.03 3.13 -11.48
N ARG A 210 6.72 4.38 -11.77
CA ARG A 210 7.68 5.49 -11.61
C ARG A 210 7.67 5.97 -10.17
N PRO A 211 8.82 6.08 -9.49
CA PRO A 211 8.87 6.65 -8.15
C PRO A 211 8.47 8.14 -8.13
N LEU A 212 7.62 8.49 -7.17
CA LEU A 212 7.34 9.85 -6.74
C LEU A 212 8.00 10.04 -5.38
N TYR A 213 9.13 10.73 -5.34
CA TYR A 213 9.87 10.91 -4.11
C TYR A 213 9.29 12.02 -3.25
N LEU A 214 9.04 11.69 -1.99
CA LEU A 214 8.73 12.63 -0.92
C LEU A 214 9.96 12.79 -0.03
N GLU A 215 10.24 14.02 0.38
CA GLU A 215 11.32 14.34 1.30
C GLU A 215 10.75 14.88 2.62
N PRO A 216 11.33 14.55 3.76
CA PRO A 216 12.48 13.65 3.96
C PRO A 216 12.09 12.16 4.04
N CYS A 217 10.80 11.83 4.07
CA CYS A 217 10.29 10.47 4.22
C CYS A 217 8.93 10.32 3.55
N TYR A 218 8.69 9.17 2.88
CA TYR A 218 7.41 8.89 2.23
C TYR A 218 6.29 8.56 3.22
N MET A 219 6.64 8.15 4.44
CA MET A 219 5.67 7.71 5.43
C MET A 219 4.98 8.90 6.10
N PRO A 220 3.64 8.98 6.11
CA PRO A 220 2.93 10.08 6.71
C PRO A 220 2.98 9.98 8.24
N ARG A 221 3.07 11.12 8.91
CA ARG A 221 2.96 11.20 10.37
C ARG A 221 1.54 11.57 10.76
N CYS A 222 0.92 10.78 11.62
CA CYS A 222 -0.46 11.00 12.05
C CYS A 222 -0.62 12.31 12.87
N GLY A 223 0.37 12.71 13.62
CA GLY A 223 0.35 13.94 14.42
C GLY A 223 -0.57 13.91 15.64
N ASP A 224 -1.20 12.76 15.93
CA ASP A 224 -2.12 12.58 17.07
C ASP A 224 -1.39 12.22 18.37
N HIS A 225 -0.09 12.06 18.31
CA HIS A 225 0.70 12.06 19.52
C HIS A 225 0.80 13.51 19.96
N ALA A 226 -0.15 13.95 20.80
CA ALA A 226 0.15 14.98 21.76
C ALA A 226 1.50 14.56 22.37
N ASP A 227 2.46 15.47 22.41
CA ASP A 227 3.51 15.41 23.39
C ASP A 227 2.79 15.48 24.73
N ASP A 228 2.15 14.37 25.13
CA ASP A 228 1.75 14.20 26.49
C ASP A 228 3.06 14.29 27.24
N ASP A 229 3.21 15.35 27.98
CA ASP A 229 4.34 15.65 28.87
C ASP A 229 4.28 14.66 30.05
N VAL A 230 4.19 13.37 29.67
CA VAL A 230 4.23 12.25 30.61
C VAL A 230 5.70 12.07 30.92
N SER A 231 6.10 12.56 32.07
CA SER A 231 7.44 12.28 32.63
C SER A 231 7.51 10.79 32.96
N ILE A 232 7.67 9.98 31.92
CA ILE A 232 7.83 8.54 32.02
C ILE A 232 9.30 8.25 32.36
N SER A 233 9.53 7.61 33.48
CA SER A 233 10.87 7.15 33.90
C SER A 233 11.08 5.69 33.49
N ARG A 234 12.35 5.29 33.37
CA ARG A 234 12.69 3.88 33.14
C ARG A 234 12.17 2.97 34.26
N SER A 235 12.16 3.46 35.50
CA SER A 235 11.65 2.72 36.65
C SER A 235 10.17 2.40 36.58
N ASP A 236 9.35 3.24 35.91
CA ASP A 236 7.91 2.99 35.72
C ASP A 236 7.63 1.75 34.89
N TYR A 237 8.60 1.34 34.07
CA TYR A 237 8.55 0.15 33.24
C TYR A 237 9.47 -0.99 33.71
N GLY A 238 10.04 -0.88 34.92
CA GLY A 238 10.97 -1.87 35.46
C GLY A 238 12.27 -2.02 34.64
N LEU A 239 12.65 -0.99 33.89
CA LEU A 239 13.84 -1.00 33.04
C LEU A 239 15.08 -0.57 33.84
N PRO A 240 16.24 -1.20 33.64
CA PRO A 240 17.49 -0.81 34.31
C PRO A 240 17.90 0.61 33.93
N GLU A 241 18.34 1.42 34.91
CA GLU A 241 18.68 2.84 34.68
C GLU A 241 19.85 3.03 33.71
N HIS A 242 20.83 2.14 33.75
CA HIS A 242 22.12 2.28 33.02
C HIS A 242 22.33 1.24 31.91
N ALA A 243 21.34 0.40 31.63
CA ALA A 243 21.46 -0.60 30.57
C ALA A 243 21.00 -0.08 29.21
N LEU A 244 21.64 -0.57 28.14
CA LEU A 244 21.10 -0.44 26.79
C LEU A 244 19.87 -1.36 26.65
N VAL A 245 18.73 -0.79 26.29
CA VAL A 245 17.48 -1.53 26.16
C VAL A 245 17.12 -1.63 24.68
N TYR A 246 16.98 -2.86 24.19
CA TYR A 246 16.41 -3.14 22.88
C TYR A 246 14.96 -3.55 23.08
N ALA A 247 14.02 -2.81 22.43
CA ALA A 247 12.61 -3.13 22.46
C ALA A 247 12.13 -3.50 21.05
N VAL A 248 11.33 -4.56 20.96
CA VAL A 248 10.59 -4.94 19.77
C VAL A 248 9.12 -4.74 20.08
N MET A 249 8.48 -3.84 19.33
CA MET A 249 7.04 -3.60 19.43
C MET A 249 6.38 -4.23 18.21
N SER A 250 5.55 -5.23 18.43
CA SER A 250 4.80 -5.95 17.39
C SER A 250 3.30 -5.77 17.58
#